data_8463bcb75c02045d4e0312f3d48d9a4d
#
_entry.id   8463bcb75c02045d4e0312f3d48d9a4d
#
_cell.length_a   1.000
_cell.length_b   1.000
_cell.length_c   1.000
_cell.angle_alpha   90.00
_cell.angle_beta   90.00
_cell.angle_gamma   90.00
#
_symmetry.space_group_name_H-M   'P 1'
#
loop_
_entity.id
_entity.type
_entity.pdbx_description
1 polymer ?
#
loop_
_entity_poly.entity_id
_entity_poly.type
_entity_poly.pdbx_seq_one_letter_code
_entity_poly.pdbx_strand_id
1 'polypeptide(L)'
;MKSIRTALPMALALSAAGLAQAQPTLKHDGRFRAVFGLGASLASGNTEANNLSFTFDGVRATASDKTTLHARGNYASTDGETTAEQWRLGGRHDHDLSPAYFAFGGLDLEQNRFTNLKLRGQLNGGLGWHVIQSPQTTFRVLGGLGYTSDNYYEPMLIDGAVRDAYDYAN
;
A
#
# COMPACT_ATOMS: atom_id res chain seq x y z
N MET A 1 43.19 -36.77 -27.76
CA MET A 1 41.76 -36.61 -27.67
C MET A 1 41.43 -36.17 -26.27
N LYS A 2 41.15 -34.88 -26.05
CA LYS A 2 40.73 -34.32 -24.74
C LYS A 2 39.22 -34.12 -24.73
N SER A 3 38.51 -34.89 -23.88
CA SER A 3 37.08 -34.78 -23.68
C SER A 3 36.77 -33.52 -22.84
N ILE A 4 36.11 -32.55 -23.42
CA ILE A 4 35.54 -31.38 -22.74
C ILE A 4 34.23 -31.84 -22.09
N ARG A 5 34.22 -31.86 -20.74
CA ARG A 5 33.00 -32.02 -19.95
C ARG A 5 32.37 -30.67 -19.79
N THR A 6 31.31 -30.41 -20.55
CA THR A 6 30.42 -29.28 -20.39
C THR A 6 29.59 -29.46 -19.10
N ALA A 7 29.87 -28.72 -18.06
CA ALA A 7 29.00 -28.61 -16.90
C ALA A 7 27.84 -27.69 -17.28
N LEU A 8 26.62 -28.23 -17.28
CA LEU A 8 25.38 -27.52 -17.48
C LEU A 8 25.03 -26.79 -16.16
N PRO A 9 24.86 -25.45 -16.12
CA PRO A 9 24.37 -24.82 -14.92
C PRO A 9 22.90 -25.14 -14.77
N MET A 10 22.57 -25.82 -13.66
CA MET A 10 21.21 -26.10 -13.22
C MET A 10 20.59 -24.76 -12.75
N ALA A 11 19.84 -24.10 -13.64
CA ALA A 11 19.07 -22.93 -13.29
C ALA A 11 17.93 -23.36 -12.37
N LEU A 12 18.04 -23.03 -11.10
CA LEU A 12 16.97 -23.19 -10.12
C LEU A 12 15.90 -22.13 -10.45
N ALA A 13 14.86 -22.53 -11.17
CA ALA A 13 13.68 -21.72 -11.38
C ALA A 13 12.93 -21.60 -10.03
N LEU A 14 13.15 -20.52 -9.30
CA LEU A 14 12.30 -20.13 -8.19
C LEU A 14 10.95 -19.72 -8.79
N SER A 15 9.98 -20.63 -8.73
CA SER A 15 8.59 -20.29 -8.99
C SER A 15 8.15 -19.26 -7.95
N ALA A 16 7.96 -18.01 -8.37
CA ALA A 16 7.29 -17.00 -7.55
C ALA A 16 5.85 -17.51 -7.33
N ALA A 17 5.63 -18.22 -6.23
CA ALA A 17 4.30 -18.44 -5.71
C ALA A 17 3.75 -17.06 -5.38
N GLY A 18 2.83 -16.55 -6.20
CA GLY A 18 2.11 -15.33 -5.93
C GLY A 18 1.49 -15.47 -4.54
N LEU A 19 1.96 -14.66 -3.59
CA LEU A 19 1.36 -14.56 -2.27
C LEU A 19 -0.07 -14.06 -2.49
N ALA A 20 -1.04 -14.95 -2.42
CA ALA A 20 -2.44 -14.58 -2.33
C ALA A 20 -2.58 -13.73 -1.06
N GLN A 21 -2.69 -12.41 -1.21
CA GLN A 21 -2.91 -11.54 -0.07
C GLN A 21 -4.30 -11.84 0.48
N ALA A 22 -4.33 -12.41 1.67
CA ALA A 22 -5.59 -12.61 2.39
C ALA A 22 -6.19 -11.22 2.68
N GLN A 23 -7.43 -11.01 2.23
CA GLN A 23 -8.18 -9.79 2.55
C GLN A 23 -9.24 -10.13 3.62
N PRO A 24 -9.52 -9.22 4.56
CA PRO A 24 -10.56 -9.45 5.54
C PRO A 24 -11.93 -9.57 4.85
N THR A 25 -12.69 -10.59 5.22
CA THR A 25 -14.02 -10.84 4.63
C THR A 25 -14.99 -9.70 4.99
N LEU A 26 -15.53 -9.03 3.99
CA LEU A 26 -16.54 -7.99 4.20
C LEU A 26 -17.89 -8.61 4.62
N LYS A 27 -18.37 -8.22 5.81
CA LYS A 27 -19.73 -8.53 6.31
C LYS A 27 -20.31 -7.28 6.96
N HIS A 28 -21.59 -7.02 6.74
CA HIS A 28 -22.32 -5.84 7.24
C HIS A 28 -22.91 -6.05 8.64
N ASP A 29 -22.16 -6.67 9.54
CA ASP A 29 -22.60 -7.02 10.91
C ASP A 29 -22.00 -6.09 11.99
N GLY A 30 -21.33 -5.01 11.58
CA GLY A 30 -20.71 -4.05 12.47
C GLY A 30 -19.44 -4.52 13.18
N ARG A 31 -19.00 -5.76 12.95
CA ARG A 31 -17.79 -6.31 13.56
C ARG A 31 -16.55 -5.87 12.79
N PHE A 32 -15.52 -5.51 13.52
CA PHE A 32 -14.20 -5.27 12.94
C PHE A 32 -13.51 -6.60 12.62
N ARG A 33 -12.96 -6.69 11.42
CA ARG A 33 -12.17 -7.83 10.94
C ARG A 33 -10.86 -7.31 10.39
N ALA A 34 -9.78 -7.99 10.71
CA ALA A 34 -8.46 -7.61 10.25
C ALA A 34 -7.65 -8.84 9.86
N VAL A 35 -6.72 -8.62 8.95
CA VAL A 35 -5.68 -9.55 8.57
C VAL A 35 -4.35 -8.85 8.77
N PHE A 36 -3.42 -9.57 9.40
CA PHE A 36 -2.05 -9.12 9.61
C PHE A 36 -1.10 -10.12 8.95
N GLY A 37 -0.13 -9.62 8.21
CA GLY A 37 0.91 -10.40 7.56
C GLY A 37 2.29 -9.91 7.97
N LEU A 38 3.20 -10.85 8.21
CA LEU A 38 4.62 -10.61 8.40
C LEU A 38 5.38 -11.43 7.37
N GLY A 39 6.40 -10.84 6.77
CA GLY A 39 7.34 -11.50 5.87
C GLY A 39 8.76 -11.19 6.29
N ALA A 40 9.62 -12.22 6.32
CA ALA A 40 11.05 -12.06 6.51
C ALA A 40 11.79 -12.93 5.50
N SER A 41 12.87 -12.39 4.94
CA SER A 41 13.78 -13.11 4.07
C SER A 41 15.21 -12.75 4.46
N LEU A 42 16.02 -13.78 4.65
CA LEU A 42 17.42 -13.68 5.02
C LEU A 42 18.24 -14.46 4.00
N ALA A 43 19.18 -13.84 3.37
CA ALA A 43 20.13 -14.48 2.48
C ALA A 43 21.56 -14.18 2.95
N SER A 44 22.39 -15.21 2.98
CA SER A 44 23.80 -15.11 3.35
C SER A 44 24.67 -15.82 2.31
N GLY A 45 25.84 -15.28 2.06
CA GLY A 45 26.80 -15.78 1.07
C GLY A 45 27.84 -14.72 0.75
N ASN A 46 28.15 -14.57 -0.53
CA ASN A 46 29.03 -13.47 -0.98
C ASN A 46 28.38 -12.09 -0.83
N THR A 47 27.06 -12.06 -0.66
CA THR A 47 26.25 -10.88 -0.39
C THR A 47 25.26 -11.26 0.69
N GLU A 48 25.16 -10.45 1.73
CA GLU A 48 24.16 -10.60 2.79
C GLU A 48 22.95 -9.71 2.48
N ALA A 49 21.76 -10.30 2.39
CA ALA A 49 20.55 -9.55 2.15
C ALA A 49 19.46 -9.93 3.18
N ASN A 50 18.89 -8.91 3.79
CA ASN A 50 17.81 -9.04 4.76
C ASN A 50 16.61 -8.24 4.28
N ASN A 51 15.43 -8.82 4.38
CA ASN A 51 14.18 -8.12 4.09
C ASN A 51 13.16 -8.44 5.20
N LEU A 52 12.47 -7.41 5.67
CA LEU A 52 11.37 -7.50 6.62
C LEU A 52 10.19 -6.71 6.06
N SER A 53 9.03 -7.32 6.03
CA SER A 53 7.80 -6.67 5.60
C SER A 53 6.66 -6.95 6.55
N PHE A 54 5.74 -5.99 6.68
CA PHE A 54 4.47 -6.19 7.35
C PHE A 54 3.31 -5.64 6.53
N THR A 55 2.15 -6.24 6.72
CA THR A 55 0.90 -5.80 6.12
C THR A 55 -0.21 -5.88 7.15
N PHE A 56 -1.11 -4.92 7.13
CA PHE A 56 -2.33 -4.92 7.92
C PHE A 56 -3.47 -4.41 7.05
N ASP A 57 -4.58 -5.14 7.04
CA ASP A 57 -5.84 -4.75 6.43
C ASP A 57 -6.96 -4.96 7.42
N GLY A 58 -7.73 -3.91 7.69
CA GLY A 58 -8.87 -3.93 8.58
C GLY A 58 -10.13 -3.42 7.89
N VAL A 59 -11.26 -4.02 8.20
CA VAL A 59 -12.56 -3.61 7.70
C VAL A 59 -13.63 -3.75 8.77
N ARG A 60 -14.48 -2.75 8.86
CA ARG A 60 -15.74 -2.77 9.59
C ARG A 60 -16.83 -2.26 8.68
N ALA A 61 -17.94 -2.99 8.59
CA ALA A 61 -19.08 -2.55 7.81
C ALA A 61 -20.38 -2.80 8.59
N THR A 62 -21.28 -1.84 8.50
CA THR A 62 -22.68 -1.90 8.96
C THR A 62 -23.60 -1.85 7.74
N ALA A 63 -24.88 -1.65 7.95
CA ALA A 63 -25.83 -1.46 6.84
C ALA A 63 -25.59 -0.16 6.06
N SER A 64 -25.04 0.88 6.73
CA SER A 64 -24.85 2.23 6.17
C SER A 64 -23.41 2.71 6.16
N ASP A 65 -22.50 2.02 6.86
CA ASP A 65 -21.15 2.52 7.04
C ASP A 65 -20.10 1.46 6.69
N LYS A 66 -19.01 1.90 6.07
CA LYS A 66 -17.85 1.06 5.84
C LYS A 66 -16.59 1.82 6.19
N THR A 67 -15.82 1.27 7.12
CA THR A 67 -14.48 1.77 7.46
C THR A 67 -13.45 0.75 7.03
N THR A 68 -12.45 1.19 6.29
CA THR A 68 -11.28 0.38 5.93
C THR A 68 -10.03 1.03 6.49
N LEU A 69 -9.13 0.21 7.00
CA LEU A 69 -7.81 0.60 7.48
C LEU A 69 -6.76 -0.23 6.76
N HIS A 70 -5.63 0.35 6.47
CA HIS A 70 -4.50 -0.37 5.94
C HIS A 70 -3.19 0.14 6.51
N ALA A 71 -2.22 -0.75 6.65
CA ALA A 71 -0.84 -0.39 6.92
C ALA A 71 0.10 -1.35 6.19
N ARG A 72 1.19 -0.82 5.69
CA ARG A 72 2.25 -1.54 4.98
C ARG A 72 3.58 -1.01 5.45
N GLY A 73 4.56 -1.88 5.56
CA GLY A 73 5.94 -1.49 5.82
C GLY A 73 6.89 -2.47 5.18
N ASN A 74 8.01 -1.95 4.73
CA ASN A 74 9.10 -2.73 4.18
C ASN A 74 10.43 -2.11 4.60
N TYR A 75 11.31 -2.97 5.10
CA TYR A 75 12.69 -2.66 5.40
C TYR A 75 13.59 -3.70 4.73
N ALA A 76 14.61 -3.25 4.02
CA ALA A 76 15.61 -4.15 3.46
C ALA A 76 17.01 -3.59 3.66
N SER A 77 17.97 -4.48 3.82
CA SER A 77 19.40 -4.15 3.86
C SER A 77 20.20 -5.16 3.04
N THR A 78 21.30 -4.68 2.45
CA THR A 78 22.25 -5.49 1.70
C THR A 78 23.66 -5.13 2.17
N ASP A 79 24.42 -6.14 2.57
CA ASP A 79 25.80 -6.00 3.11
C ASP A 79 25.88 -4.95 4.25
N GLY A 80 24.84 -4.91 5.11
CA GLY A 80 24.74 -3.97 6.23
C GLY A 80 24.22 -2.58 5.86
N GLU A 81 24.08 -2.26 4.57
CA GLU A 81 23.51 -0.99 4.12
C GLU A 81 22.00 -1.11 3.90
N THR A 82 21.22 -0.14 4.38
CA THR A 82 19.76 -0.10 4.16
C THR A 82 19.48 0.19 2.69
N THR A 83 18.73 -0.71 2.04
CA THR A 83 18.35 -0.61 0.62
C THR A 83 16.86 -0.34 0.41
N ALA A 84 16.03 -0.53 1.43
CA ALA A 84 14.64 -0.08 1.44
C ALA A 84 14.21 0.28 2.86
N GLU A 85 13.51 1.41 2.99
CA GLU A 85 12.86 1.85 4.22
C GLU A 85 11.63 2.66 3.84
N GLN A 86 10.48 2.02 3.93
CA GLN A 86 9.21 2.64 3.58
C GLN A 86 8.08 2.13 4.44
N TRP A 87 7.13 3.00 4.73
CA TRP A 87 5.87 2.61 5.34
C TRP A 87 4.73 3.49 4.79
N ARG A 88 3.55 2.91 4.82
CA ARG A 88 2.30 3.58 4.49
C ARG A 88 1.22 3.10 5.42
N LEU A 89 0.41 4.02 5.91
CA LEU A 89 -0.79 3.71 6.68
C LEU A 89 -1.92 4.65 6.25
N GLY A 90 -3.13 4.16 6.33
CA GLY A 90 -4.26 4.99 5.98
C GLY A 90 -5.58 4.34 6.32
N GLY A 91 -6.62 5.11 6.09
CA GLY A 91 -7.98 4.69 6.33
C GLY A 91 -8.98 5.48 5.52
N ARG A 92 -10.10 4.86 5.26
CA ARG A 92 -11.23 5.45 4.56
C ARG A 92 -12.53 5.08 5.25
N HIS A 93 -13.41 6.05 5.37
CA HIS A 93 -14.77 5.87 5.84
C HIS A 93 -15.76 6.24 4.73
N ASP A 94 -16.65 5.32 4.40
CA ASP A 94 -17.78 5.51 3.49
C ASP A 94 -19.06 5.49 4.33
N HIS A 95 -19.95 6.46 4.12
CA HIS A 95 -21.26 6.56 4.76
C HIS A 95 -22.35 6.67 3.71
N ASP A 96 -23.30 5.73 3.71
CA ASP A 96 -24.43 5.74 2.78
C ASP A 96 -25.45 6.82 3.22
N LEU A 97 -25.60 7.85 2.38
CA LEU A 97 -26.57 8.93 2.57
C LEU A 97 -27.98 8.48 2.14
N SER A 98 -28.04 7.54 1.22
CA SER A 98 -29.24 6.91 0.69
C SER A 98 -28.89 5.56 0.04
N PRO A 99 -29.86 4.74 -0.38
CA PRO A 99 -29.57 3.51 -1.11
C PRO A 99 -28.78 3.72 -2.42
N ALA A 100 -28.83 4.93 -3.00
CA ALA A 100 -28.14 5.25 -4.25
C ALA A 100 -26.85 6.03 -4.06
N TYR A 101 -26.70 6.81 -2.99
CA TYR A 101 -25.58 7.74 -2.82
C TYR A 101 -24.87 7.56 -1.51
N PHE A 102 -23.54 7.75 -1.52
CA PHE A 102 -22.70 7.74 -0.32
C PHE A 102 -21.72 8.90 -0.31
N ALA A 103 -21.30 9.31 0.87
CA ALA A 103 -20.17 10.21 1.08
C ALA A 103 -18.96 9.38 1.53
N PHE A 104 -17.77 9.87 1.24
CA PHE A 104 -16.56 9.26 1.73
C PHE A 104 -15.51 10.29 2.16
N GLY A 105 -14.67 9.87 3.10
CA GLY A 105 -13.48 10.60 3.51
C GLY A 105 -12.34 9.63 3.82
N GLY A 106 -11.12 10.04 3.53
CA GLY A 106 -9.94 9.21 3.74
C GLY A 106 -8.71 10.03 4.08
N LEU A 107 -7.80 9.39 4.81
CA LEU A 107 -6.49 9.89 5.15
C LEU A 107 -5.46 8.80 4.85
N ASP A 108 -4.37 9.19 4.20
CA ASP A 108 -3.19 8.36 3.97
C ASP A 108 -1.94 9.08 4.42
N LEU A 109 -1.02 8.35 5.04
CA LEU A 109 0.32 8.80 5.43
C LEU A 109 1.33 7.84 4.82
N GLU A 110 2.38 8.38 4.24
CA GLU A 110 3.43 7.60 3.59
C GLU A 110 4.81 8.20 3.85
N GLN A 111 5.79 7.34 4.08
CA GLN A 111 7.21 7.69 4.09
C GLN A 111 7.95 6.71 3.19
N ASN A 112 8.91 7.25 2.42
CA ASN A 112 9.81 6.43 1.61
C ASN A 112 11.17 7.14 1.49
N ARG A 113 12.14 6.66 2.26
CA ARG A 113 13.46 7.27 2.34
C ARG A 113 14.21 7.22 1.01
N PHE A 114 13.99 6.18 0.19
CA PHE A 114 14.70 6.01 -1.08
C PHE A 114 14.15 6.87 -2.22
N THR A 115 12.94 7.38 -2.08
CA THR A 115 12.38 8.39 -2.99
C THR A 115 12.48 9.81 -2.43
N ASN A 116 13.33 10.01 -1.40
CA ASN A 116 13.49 11.28 -0.70
C ASN A 116 12.22 11.79 -0.01
N LEU A 117 11.20 10.94 0.15
CA LEU A 117 9.92 11.31 0.74
C LEU A 117 9.96 11.08 2.25
N LYS A 118 10.09 12.16 3.01
CA LYS A 118 10.12 12.13 4.48
C LYS A 118 8.73 11.88 5.07
N LEU A 119 7.72 12.55 4.52
CA LEU A 119 6.34 12.34 4.89
C LEU A 119 5.42 12.91 3.81
N ARG A 120 4.51 12.09 3.32
CA ARG A 120 3.35 12.51 2.54
C ARG A 120 2.09 12.32 3.36
N GLY A 121 1.31 13.38 3.49
CA GLY A 121 -0.04 13.35 4.03
C GLY A 121 -1.04 13.58 2.91
N GLN A 122 -2.02 12.70 2.76
CA GLN A 122 -3.10 12.85 1.77
C GLN A 122 -4.44 12.79 2.49
N LEU A 123 -5.24 13.84 2.31
CA LEU A 123 -6.63 13.91 2.76
C LEU A 123 -7.51 13.94 1.53
N ASN A 124 -8.55 13.11 1.49
CA ASN A 124 -9.49 13.07 0.38
C ASN A 124 -10.92 12.91 0.87
N GLY A 125 -11.88 13.38 0.06
CA GLY A 125 -13.30 13.23 0.38
C GLY A 125 -14.16 13.56 -0.81
N GLY A 126 -15.38 13.04 -0.81
CA GLY A 126 -16.30 13.25 -1.93
C GLY A 126 -17.60 12.48 -1.79
N LEU A 127 -18.27 12.36 -2.93
CA LEU A 127 -19.53 11.67 -3.05
C LEU A 127 -19.42 10.52 -4.05
N GLY A 128 -20.24 9.51 -3.88
CA GLY A 128 -20.33 8.40 -4.81
C GLY A 128 -21.76 7.97 -5.05
N TRP A 129 -21.95 7.25 -6.14
CA TRP A 129 -23.20 6.68 -6.59
C TRP A 129 -23.07 5.17 -6.77
N HIS A 130 -23.99 4.41 -6.16
CA HIS A 130 -24.14 2.97 -6.37
C HIS A 130 -24.94 2.75 -7.66
N VAL A 131 -24.26 2.55 -8.79
CA VAL A 131 -24.91 2.36 -10.09
C VAL A 131 -25.52 0.97 -10.21
N ILE A 132 -24.77 -0.05 -9.73
CA ILE A 132 -25.23 -1.44 -9.66
C ILE A 132 -24.88 -1.97 -8.28
N GLN A 133 -25.89 -2.51 -7.59
CA GLN A 133 -25.74 -3.13 -6.29
C GLN A 133 -26.54 -4.43 -6.25
N SER A 134 -25.92 -5.52 -6.68
CA SER A 134 -26.48 -6.87 -6.67
C SER A 134 -25.55 -7.83 -5.93
N PRO A 135 -26.03 -9.02 -5.50
CA PRO A 135 -25.20 -10.01 -4.85
C PRO A 135 -23.99 -10.47 -5.70
N GLN A 136 -24.09 -10.40 -7.03
CA GLN A 136 -23.08 -10.86 -7.97
C GLN A 136 -22.22 -9.72 -8.51
N THR A 137 -22.73 -8.48 -8.54
CA THR A 137 -22.05 -7.36 -9.18
C THR A 137 -22.26 -6.07 -8.40
N THR A 138 -21.16 -5.38 -8.11
CA THR A 138 -21.19 -4.04 -7.54
C THR A 138 -20.44 -3.10 -8.48
N PHE A 139 -21.12 -2.04 -8.91
CA PHE A 139 -20.49 -0.96 -9.69
C PHE A 139 -20.83 0.39 -9.05
N ARG A 140 -19.79 1.13 -8.71
CA ARG A 140 -19.88 2.44 -8.08
C ARG A 140 -19.07 3.46 -8.87
N VAL A 141 -19.61 4.66 -9.00
CA VAL A 141 -18.93 5.83 -9.54
C VAL A 141 -18.75 6.82 -8.40
N LEU A 142 -17.58 7.41 -8.28
CA LEU A 142 -17.30 8.37 -7.22
C LEU A 142 -16.50 9.55 -7.78
N GLY A 143 -16.68 10.72 -7.19
CA GLY A 143 -15.93 11.93 -7.47
C GLY A 143 -15.66 12.66 -6.16
N GLY A 144 -14.53 13.32 -6.09
CA GLY A 144 -14.13 14.01 -4.86
C GLY A 144 -12.96 14.95 -5.11
N LEU A 145 -12.49 15.51 -4.02
CA LEU A 145 -11.34 16.39 -3.97
C LEU A 145 -10.34 15.82 -2.96
N GLY A 146 -9.07 16.11 -3.18
CA GLY A 146 -8.00 15.75 -2.29
C GLY A 146 -7.02 16.88 -2.06
N TYR A 147 -6.31 16.79 -0.97
CA TYR A 147 -5.19 17.65 -0.64
C TYR A 147 -4.00 16.77 -0.25
N THR A 148 -2.86 17.08 -0.81
CA THR A 148 -1.61 16.36 -0.56
C THR A 148 -0.56 17.33 -0.07
N SER A 149 0.15 16.96 0.99
CA SER A 149 1.30 17.65 1.55
C SER A 149 2.49 16.71 1.57
N ASP A 150 3.54 17.08 0.83
CA ASP A 150 4.79 16.34 0.71
C ASP A 150 5.90 17.09 1.45
N ASN A 151 6.62 16.37 2.31
CA ASN A 151 7.87 16.83 2.93
C ASN A 151 9.00 15.90 2.49
N TYR A 152 10.15 16.47 2.19
CA TYR A 152 11.32 15.74 1.69
C TYR A 152 12.44 15.73 2.71
N TYR A 153 13.31 14.72 2.64
CA TYR A 153 14.55 14.67 3.46
C TYR A 153 15.56 15.68 2.97
N GLU A 154 15.71 15.80 1.65
CA GLU A 154 16.60 16.76 1.01
C GLU A 154 15.78 17.66 0.08
N PRO A 155 16.08 18.97 0.04
CA PRO A 155 15.39 19.88 -0.85
C PRO A 155 15.46 19.44 -2.31
N MET A 156 14.34 19.55 -3.01
CA MET A 156 14.19 19.19 -4.42
C MET A 156 13.88 20.40 -5.29
N LEU A 157 14.25 20.34 -6.55
CA LEU A 157 13.85 21.34 -7.53
C LEU A 157 12.42 21.02 -8.01
N ILE A 158 11.45 21.84 -7.58
CA ILE A 158 10.04 21.69 -7.92
C ILE A 158 9.59 23.02 -8.55
N ASP A 159 9.06 22.98 -9.77
CA ASP A 159 8.60 24.16 -10.53
C ASP A 159 9.66 25.27 -10.62
N GLY A 160 10.93 24.88 -10.77
CA GLY A 160 12.06 25.82 -10.87
C GLY A 160 12.52 26.45 -9.54
N ALA A 161 11.97 26.04 -8.40
CA ALA A 161 12.38 26.46 -7.07
C ALA A 161 12.86 25.28 -6.23
N VAL A 162 13.88 25.50 -5.40
CA VAL A 162 14.38 24.52 -4.43
C VAL A 162 13.42 24.52 -3.23
N ARG A 163 12.81 23.37 -2.92
CA ARG A 163 11.80 23.22 -1.86
C ARG A 163 12.08 21.95 -1.04
N ASP A 164 11.79 22.02 0.23
CA ASP A 164 11.79 20.92 1.19
C ASP A 164 10.35 20.39 1.47
N ALA A 165 9.35 21.14 1.02
CA ALA A 165 7.94 20.76 1.11
C ALA A 165 7.15 21.23 -0.13
N TYR A 166 6.11 20.50 -0.48
CA TYR A 166 5.21 20.82 -1.60
C TYR A 166 3.78 20.38 -1.30
N ASP A 167 2.83 21.32 -1.46
CA ASP A 167 1.42 21.09 -1.21
C ASP A 167 0.62 21.30 -2.50
N TYR A 168 -0.37 20.42 -2.74
CA TYR A 168 -1.24 20.54 -3.91
C TYR A 168 -2.62 19.92 -3.69
N ALA A 169 -3.62 20.48 -4.39
CA ALA A 169 -4.96 19.92 -4.49
C ALA A 169 -5.07 18.97 -5.70
N ASN A 170 -5.85 17.90 -5.58
CA ASN A 170 -6.10 16.90 -6.61
C ASN A 170 -7.55 16.38 -6.58
#